data_f2e253a44d8ccd3d8b82ba797ff6f86f
#
_entry.id   f2e253a44d8ccd3d8b82ba797ff6f86f
#
_cell.length_a   1.000
_cell.length_b   1.000
_cell.length_c   1.000
_cell.angle_alpha   90.00
_cell.angle_beta   90.00
_cell.angle_gamma   90.00
#
_symmetry.space_group_name_H-M   'P 1'
#
loop_
_entity.id
_entity.type
_entity.pdbx_description
1 polymer ?
#
loop_
_entity_poly.entity_id
_entity_poly.type
_entity_poly.pdbx_seq_one_letter_code
_entity_poly.pdbx_strand_id
1 'polypeptide(L)' 'MDKITRNSKVHDEVDAAYNVLEMGGKKYIQINTYGSKDRKAKGIVSQTIQLSEEAVEQLQSIIDKEFS' A
#
# COMPACT_ATOMS: atom_id res chain seq x y z
N MET A 1 9.94 -10.04 2.91
CA MET A 1 8.75 -10.15 2.06
C MET A 1 9.01 -11.15 0.95
N ASP A 2 8.22 -12.18 0.89
CA ASP A 2 8.45 -13.26 -0.07
C ASP A 2 7.70 -13.01 -1.37
N LYS A 3 8.33 -13.42 -2.47
CA LYS A 3 7.68 -13.30 -3.76
C LYS A 3 6.78 -14.51 -4.01
N ILE A 4 5.55 -14.23 -4.38
CA ILE A 4 4.60 -15.28 -4.75
C ILE A 4 4.64 -15.42 -6.27
N THR A 5 4.72 -16.64 -6.76
CA THR A 5 4.88 -16.88 -8.19
C THR A 5 3.62 -17.34 -8.91
N ARG A 6 2.49 -17.36 -8.24
CA ARG A 6 1.26 -17.74 -8.89
C ARG A 6 0.66 -16.56 -9.64
N ASN A 7 -0.15 -16.87 -10.65
CA ASN A 7 -0.80 -15.84 -11.43
C ASN A 7 -1.93 -15.19 -10.63
N SER A 8 -1.90 -13.90 -10.57
CA SER A 8 -2.95 -13.13 -9.93
C SER A 8 -3.53 -12.14 -10.93
N LYS A 9 -4.83 -11.93 -10.83
CA LYS A 9 -5.48 -10.98 -11.69
C LYS A 9 -5.14 -9.56 -11.24
N VAL A 10 -4.87 -8.70 -12.21
CA VAL A 10 -4.65 -7.28 -11.91
C VAL A 10 -6.00 -6.65 -11.64
N HIS A 11 -6.10 -5.98 -10.51
CA HIS A 11 -7.33 -5.31 -10.12
C HIS A 11 -7.45 -3.95 -10.79
N ASP A 12 -8.65 -3.42 -10.83
CA ASP A 12 -8.87 -2.06 -11.30
C ASP A 12 -8.12 -1.08 -10.41
N GLU A 13 -7.71 0.02 -10.99
CA GLU A 13 -7.08 1.07 -10.21
C GLU A 13 -8.08 1.71 -9.28
N VAL A 14 -7.61 2.08 -8.09
CA VAL A 14 -8.42 2.80 -7.11
C VAL A 14 -7.61 3.97 -6.60
N ASP A 15 -8.31 4.98 -6.12
CA ASP A 15 -7.64 6.10 -5.50
C ASP A 15 -7.02 5.66 -4.18
N ALA A 16 -5.87 6.22 -3.88
CA ALA A 16 -5.18 5.93 -2.64
C ALA A 16 -4.56 7.20 -2.08
N ALA A 17 -4.42 7.23 -0.77
CA ALA A 17 -3.73 8.31 -0.09
C ALA A 17 -2.80 7.69 0.93
N TYR A 18 -1.79 8.44 1.33
CA TYR A 18 -0.88 7.95 2.35
C TYR A 18 -0.62 9.02 3.39
N ASN A 19 -0.20 8.58 4.54
CA ASN A 19 0.35 9.47 5.54
C ASN A 19 1.45 8.75 6.30
N VAL A 20 2.30 9.53 6.95
CA VAL A 20 3.40 8.99 7.74
C VAL A 20 3.03 9.11 9.20
N LEU A 21 3.16 8.00 9.92
CA LEU A 21 2.90 7.95 11.35
C LEU A 21 4.23 7.76 12.07
N GLU A 22 4.30 8.27 13.28
CA GLU A 22 5.48 8.08 14.11
C GLU A 22 5.04 7.67 15.50
N MET A 23 5.62 6.58 15.99
CA MET A 23 5.31 6.08 17.32
C MET A 23 6.55 5.41 17.89
N GLY A 24 6.92 5.79 19.12
CA GLY A 24 8.05 5.17 19.79
C GLY A 24 9.38 5.33 19.06
N GLY A 25 9.54 6.44 18.35
CA GLY A 25 10.76 6.70 17.61
C GLY A 25 10.85 5.98 16.27
N LYS A 26 9.79 5.29 15.87
CA LYS A 26 9.76 4.58 14.60
C LYS A 26 8.71 5.19 13.70
N LYS A 27 8.98 5.16 12.41
CA LYS A 27 8.06 5.68 11.40
C LYS A 27 7.35 4.56 10.69
N TYR A 28 6.11 4.83 10.31
CA TYR A 28 5.29 3.91 9.54
C TYR A 28 4.64 4.69 8.43
N ILE A 29 4.40 4.02 7.32
CA ILE A 29 3.61 4.60 6.25
C ILE A 29 2.25 3.92 6.27
N GLN A 30 1.19 4.70 6.20
CA GLN A 30 -0.15 4.17 6.12
C GLN A 30 -0.72 4.49 4.76
N ILE A 31 -1.24 3.50 4.09
CA ILE A 31 -1.86 3.67 2.78
C ILE A 31 -3.33 3.32 2.90
N ASN A 32 -4.18 4.24 2.53
CA ASN A 32 -5.63 4.03 2.51
C ASN A 32 -6.09 3.98 1.07
N THR A 33 -6.90 2.99 0.73
CA THR A 33 -7.52 2.93 -0.58
C THR A 33 -9.00 3.24 -0.46
N TYR A 34 -9.57 3.76 -1.53
CA TYR A 34 -10.98 4.16 -1.54
C TYR A 34 -11.71 3.40 -2.62
N GLY A 35 -12.98 3.12 -2.39
CA GLY A 35 -13.78 2.41 -3.35
C GLY A 35 -13.79 3.13 -4.68
N SER A 36 -13.52 2.43 -5.75
CA SER A 36 -13.31 3.04 -7.05
C SER A 36 -14.61 3.38 -7.78
N LYS A 37 -15.61 2.53 -7.64
CA LYS A 37 -16.80 2.64 -8.51
C LYS A 37 -18.05 3.05 -7.81
N ASP A 38 -18.12 2.87 -6.52
CA ASP A 38 -19.30 3.23 -5.76
C ASP A 38 -19.21 4.67 -5.30
N ARG A 39 -19.88 5.53 -6.01
CA ARG A 39 -19.84 6.95 -5.71
C ARG A 39 -20.56 7.31 -4.42
N LYS A 40 -21.41 6.44 -3.95
CA LYS A 40 -22.11 6.69 -2.69
C LYS A 40 -21.17 6.56 -1.51
N ALA A 41 -20.12 5.77 -1.67
CA ALA A 41 -19.13 5.57 -0.61
C ALA A 41 -17.90 6.45 -0.80
N LYS A 42 -18.01 7.50 -1.57
CA LYS A 42 -16.88 8.37 -1.86
C LYS A 42 -16.30 8.92 -0.58
N GLY A 43 -14.98 8.80 -0.44
CA GLY A 43 -14.29 9.27 0.74
C GLY A 43 -14.22 8.24 1.87
N ILE A 44 -14.90 7.13 1.73
CA ILE A 44 -14.86 6.07 2.73
C ILE A 44 -13.68 5.15 2.41
N VAL A 45 -12.84 4.91 3.41
CA VAL A 45 -11.68 4.05 3.25
C VAL A 45 -12.13 2.62 3.05
N SER A 46 -11.67 1.99 1.98
CA SER A 46 -11.98 0.60 1.68
C SER A 46 -11.00 -0.35 2.38
N GLN A 47 -9.71 -0.03 2.32
CA GLN A 47 -8.69 -0.85 2.95
C GLN A 47 -7.58 0.05 3.46
N THR A 48 -6.90 -0.40 4.51
CA THR A 48 -5.79 0.31 5.10
C THR A 48 -4.63 -0.64 5.29
N ILE A 49 -3.44 -0.23 4.89
CA ILE A 49 -2.22 -0.99 5.07
C ILE A 49 -1.23 -0.10 5.80
N GLN A 50 -0.56 -0.65 6.81
CA GLN A 50 0.54 0.03 7.48
C GLN A 50 1.82 -0.73 7.24
N LEU A 51 2.87 -0.02 6.87
CA LEU A 51 4.18 -0.60 6.62
C LEU A 51 5.20 0.00 7.58
N SER A 52 5.96 -0.88 8.23
CA SER A 52 7.06 -0.45 9.09
C SER A 52 8.23 0.02 8.22
N GLU A 53 9.24 0.61 8.86
CA GLU A 53 10.43 1.03 8.15
C GLU A 53 11.10 -0.15 7.45
N GLU A 54 11.15 -1.31 8.11
CA GLU A 54 11.72 -2.51 7.50
C GLU A 54 10.94 -2.94 6.27
N ALA A 55 9.62 -2.91 6.35
CA ALA A 55 8.78 -3.29 5.22
C ALA A 55 8.94 -2.30 4.07
N VAL A 56 9.07 -1.02 4.39
CA VAL A 56 9.29 0.01 3.36
C VAL A 56 10.62 -0.23 2.65
N GLU A 57 11.66 -0.54 3.41
CA GLU A 57 12.98 -0.80 2.83
C GLU A 57 12.94 -2.03 1.91
N GLN A 58 12.25 -3.09 2.35
CA GLN A 58 12.11 -4.28 1.53
C GLN A 58 11.33 -4.00 0.25
N LEU A 59 10.25 -3.25 0.37
CA LEU A 59 9.45 -2.88 -0.80
C LEU A 59 10.27 -2.04 -1.77
N GLN A 60 11.04 -1.10 -1.25
CA GLN A 60 11.88 -0.25 -2.08
C GLN A 60 12.90 -1.09 -2.87
N SER A 61 13.51 -2.08 -2.21
CA SER A 61 14.43 -2.99 -2.87
C SER A 61 13.75 -3.80 -3.97
N ILE A 62 12.52 -4.25 -3.69
CA ILE A 62 11.75 -5.00 -4.68
C ILE A 62 11.44 -4.13 -5.88
N ILE A 63 11.05 -2.89 -5.65
CA ILE A 63 10.74 -1.97 -6.73
C ILE A 63 11.98 -1.73 -7.59
N ASP A 64 13.12 -1.51 -6.96
CA ASP A 64 14.36 -1.31 -7.68
C ASP A 64 14.74 -2.52 -8.52
N LYS A 65 14.48 -3.71 -8.00
CA LYS A 65 14.82 -4.95 -8.68
C LYS A 65 13.88 -5.26 -9.84
N GLU A 66 12.58 -5.07 -9.62
CA GLU A 66 11.58 -5.53 -10.58
C GLU A 66 11.16 -4.46 -11.59
N PHE A 67 11.36 -3.21 -11.27
CA PHE A 67 10.86 -2.09 -12.08
C PHE A 67 11.95 -1.20 -12.65
N SER A 68 13.18 -1.50 -12.39
CA SER A 68 14.27 -0.67 -12.92
C SER A 68 14.63 -1.01 -14.35
#